data_be102b9c8d87b670d3aed2e784d26ae6
#
_entry.id   be102b9c8d87b670d3aed2e784d26ae6
#
_cell.length_a   1.000
_cell.length_b   1.000
_cell.length_c   1.000
_cell.angle_alpha   90.00
_cell.angle_beta   90.00
_cell.angle_gamma   90.00
#
_symmetry.space_group_name_H-M   'P 1'
#
loop_
_entity.id
_entity.type
_entity.pdbx_description
1 polymer ?
#
loop_
_entity_poly.entity_id
_entity_poly.type
_entity_poly.pdbx_seq_one_letter_code
_entity_poly.pdbx_strand_id
1 'polypeptide(L)'
;MFDAELNPKSLEELFVQFNSEWHPLYRGRSMSVSDVVVIEPEGIPCLVGEITGRSPYGGSFTHRFTDLVEYNLEIENLREKDIDFEAHDMAGLNIPAVESGAFFCGSIGFEKIDFDESRTQKPDNLLRVVYVEPNRPAYKAAVLNDLDHLQKAVDGLIEPICLEDGAILVCNDEAKLRGMEGNRRLGDSVIAGPFFVCGEDGDDFASLTDEETASYLERFAEPEEISQAEVRADMGFVIYGFRG
;
A
#
# COMPACT_ATOMS: atom_id res chain seq x y z
N MET A 1 14.09 0.44 -8.23
CA MET A 1 12.86 0.36 -9.02
C MET A 1 11.88 -0.51 -8.25
N PHE A 2 10.66 -0.10 -8.10
CA PHE A 2 9.58 -0.83 -7.42
C PHE A 2 8.54 -1.24 -8.47
N ASP A 3 8.19 -2.51 -8.50
CA ASP A 3 7.19 -3.05 -9.42
C ASP A 3 5.90 -3.33 -8.64
N ALA A 4 4.77 -2.85 -9.11
CA ALA A 4 3.45 -3.11 -8.53
C ALA A 4 2.43 -3.38 -9.62
N GLU A 5 1.58 -4.38 -9.41
CA GLU A 5 0.40 -4.60 -10.21
C GLU A 5 -0.72 -3.66 -9.69
N LEU A 6 -0.92 -2.57 -10.41
CA LEU A 6 -1.96 -1.58 -10.15
C LEU A 6 -2.82 -1.43 -11.38
N ASN A 7 -4.10 -1.14 -11.18
CA ASN A 7 -5.05 -0.88 -12.27
C ASN A 7 -5.52 0.59 -12.24
N PRO A 8 -4.61 1.58 -12.35
CA PRO A 8 -5.01 2.98 -12.34
C PRO A 8 -5.78 3.33 -13.62
N LYS A 9 -6.80 4.17 -13.46
CA LYS A 9 -7.57 4.71 -14.60
C LYS A 9 -6.93 6.00 -15.14
N SER A 10 -5.98 6.60 -14.39
CA SER A 10 -5.19 7.76 -14.80
C SER A 10 -3.88 7.85 -14.01
N LEU A 11 -2.94 8.68 -14.46
CA LEU A 11 -1.70 8.97 -13.73
C LEU A 11 -1.96 9.75 -12.44
N GLU A 12 -2.99 10.58 -12.41
CA GLU A 12 -3.43 11.31 -11.23
C GLU A 12 -3.98 10.35 -10.17
N GLU A 13 -4.74 9.34 -10.57
CA GLU A 13 -5.23 8.30 -9.67
C GLU A 13 -4.05 7.50 -9.08
N LEU A 14 -3.07 7.16 -9.92
CA LEU A 14 -1.84 6.52 -9.46
C LEU A 14 -1.11 7.38 -8.42
N PHE A 15 -0.97 8.69 -8.68
CA PHE A 15 -0.36 9.62 -7.74
C PHE A 15 -1.11 9.65 -6.39
N VAL A 16 -2.45 9.67 -6.42
CA VAL A 16 -3.29 9.62 -5.22
C VAL A 16 -3.07 8.30 -4.47
N GLN A 17 -3.03 7.17 -5.17
CA GLN A 17 -2.78 5.86 -4.56
C GLN A 17 -1.42 5.80 -3.86
N PHE A 18 -0.36 6.33 -4.47
CA PHE A 18 0.98 6.36 -3.87
C PHE A 18 1.13 7.37 -2.73
N ASN A 19 0.25 8.36 -2.64
CA ASN A 19 0.28 9.39 -1.61
C ASN A 19 -0.83 9.24 -0.57
N SER A 20 -1.77 8.33 -0.75
CA SER A 20 -2.74 7.99 0.29
C SER A 20 -2.05 7.17 1.39
N GLU A 21 -2.56 7.26 2.62
CA GLU A 21 -2.10 6.44 3.75
C GLU A 21 -2.25 4.92 3.48
N TRP A 22 -2.74 4.58 2.30
CA TRP A 22 -3.26 3.29 1.93
C TRP A 22 -2.66 2.73 0.65
N HIS A 23 -1.37 2.44 0.64
CA HIS A 23 -0.78 1.68 -0.45
C HIS A 23 -0.45 0.26 0.03
N PRO A 24 -1.14 -0.79 -0.45
CA PRO A 24 -0.97 -2.15 0.06
C PRO A 24 0.39 -2.77 -0.28
N LEU A 25 1.11 -2.23 -1.26
CA LEU A 25 2.33 -2.85 -1.81
C LEU A 25 3.59 -2.02 -1.59
N TYR A 26 3.48 -0.76 -1.16
CA TYR A 26 4.62 0.15 -1.06
C TYR A 26 4.58 0.95 0.24
N ARG A 27 5.59 0.76 1.09
CA ARG A 27 5.79 1.49 2.36
C ARG A 27 7.00 2.42 2.32
N GLY A 28 7.53 2.68 1.15
CA GLY A 28 8.56 3.68 0.95
C GLY A 28 8.04 5.11 1.07
N ARG A 29 8.82 6.08 0.61
CA ARG A 29 8.35 7.45 0.52
C ARG A 29 7.20 7.57 -0.49
N SER A 30 6.28 8.47 -0.21
CA SER A 30 5.22 8.83 -1.16
C SER A 30 5.81 9.29 -2.49
N MET A 31 5.06 9.09 -3.56
CA MET A 31 5.40 9.67 -4.87
C MET A 31 5.49 11.20 -4.75
N SER A 32 6.53 11.78 -5.28
CA SER A 32 6.76 13.21 -5.21
C SER A 32 7.30 13.76 -6.53
N VAL A 33 7.36 15.08 -6.63
CA VAL A 33 8.02 15.76 -7.74
C VAL A 33 9.42 15.20 -7.96
N SER A 34 9.78 14.95 -9.18
CA SER A 34 11.00 14.31 -9.69
C SER A 34 10.99 12.78 -9.70
N ASP A 35 9.90 12.12 -9.30
CA ASP A 35 9.76 10.69 -9.52
C ASP A 35 9.43 10.38 -10.98
N VAL A 36 9.83 9.20 -11.44
CA VAL A 36 9.48 8.66 -12.74
C VAL A 36 8.64 7.42 -12.55
N VAL A 37 7.49 7.39 -13.20
CA VAL A 37 6.60 6.24 -13.27
C VAL A 37 6.75 5.62 -14.64
N VAL A 38 7.00 4.32 -14.70
CA VAL A 38 7.01 3.56 -15.94
C VAL A 38 5.76 2.70 -15.98
N ILE A 39 4.97 2.86 -17.02
CA ILE A 39 3.75 2.09 -17.27
C ILE A 39 4.05 1.08 -18.37
N GLU A 40 4.10 -0.18 -17.99
CA GLU A 40 4.27 -1.29 -18.92
C GLU A 40 3.01 -1.48 -19.78
N PRO A 41 3.14 -1.86 -21.08
CA PRO A 41 1.99 -2.09 -21.94
C PRO A 41 1.18 -3.33 -21.53
N GLU A 42 1.83 -4.30 -20.88
CA GLU A 42 1.21 -5.53 -20.43
C GLU A 42 0.43 -5.28 -19.13
N GLY A 43 -0.83 -5.73 -19.09
CA GLY A 43 -1.69 -5.60 -17.91
C GLY A 43 -2.44 -4.27 -17.79
N ILE A 44 -2.26 -3.31 -18.71
CA ILE A 44 -3.08 -2.08 -18.70
C ILE A 44 -4.53 -2.44 -19.02
N PRO A 45 -5.50 -2.17 -18.13
CA PRO A 45 -6.90 -2.43 -18.39
C PRO A 45 -7.39 -1.53 -19.52
N CYS A 46 -8.29 -2.08 -20.38
CA CYS A 46 -8.95 -1.29 -21.41
C CYS A 46 -10.20 -0.61 -20.86
N LEU A 47 -10.49 0.57 -21.41
CA LEU A 47 -11.74 1.28 -21.12
C LEU A 47 -12.93 0.49 -21.64
N VAL A 48 -13.97 0.36 -20.83
CA VAL A 48 -15.27 -0.18 -21.21
C VAL A 48 -16.30 0.91 -21.41
N GLY A 49 -16.09 2.10 -20.83
CA GLY A 49 -16.98 3.23 -21.00
C GLY A 49 -16.41 4.53 -20.46
N GLU A 50 -16.95 5.63 -20.95
CA GLU A 50 -16.70 6.99 -20.46
C GLU A 50 -18.02 7.71 -20.26
N ILE A 51 -18.17 8.44 -19.17
CA ILE A 51 -19.32 9.29 -18.88
C ILE A 51 -18.83 10.73 -18.71
N THR A 52 -19.42 11.63 -19.47
CA THR A 52 -19.18 13.08 -19.36
C THR A 52 -20.47 13.78 -18.96
N GLY A 53 -20.38 14.81 -18.14
CA GLY A 53 -21.56 15.52 -17.69
C GLY A 53 -21.25 16.83 -17.00
N ARG A 54 -22.30 17.45 -16.46
CA ARG A 54 -22.20 18.68 -15.67
C ARG A 54 -22.58 18.42 -14.23
N SER A 55 -21.70 18.83 -13.32
CA SER A 55 -21.99 18.76 -11.89
C SER A 55 -23.10 19.74 -11.52
N PRO A 56 -24.07 19.36 -10.67
CA PRO A 56 -25.08 20.28 -10.15
C PRO A 56 -24.47 21.43 -9.30
N TYR A 57 -23.22 21.28 -8.88
CA TYR A 57 -22.48 22.31 -8.13
C TYR A 57 -21.59 23.20 -9.02
N GLY A 58 -21.69 23.05 -10.33
CA GLY A 58 -20.88 23.75 -11.33
C GLY A 58 -19.68 22.93 -11.81
N GLY A 59 -19.23 23.21 -13.04
CA GLY A 59 -18.15 22.48 -13.70
C GLY A 59 -18.62 21.25 -14.49
N SER A 60 -17.71 20.72 -15.30
CA SER A 60 -17.89 19.46 -16.02
C SER A 60 -17.09 18.34 -15.33
N PHE A 61 -17.53 17.10 -15.51
CA PHE A 61 -16.80 15.91 -15.09
C PHE A 61 -16.64 14.94 -16.25
N THR A 62 -15.61 14.10 -16.15
CA THR A 62 -15.37 12.96 -17.03
C THR A 62 -14.96 11.78 -16.18
N HIS A 63 -15.76 10.72 -16.18
CA HIS A 63 -15.47 9.48 -15.49
C HIS A 63 -15.15 8.39 -16.50
N ARG A 64 -14.06 7.66 -16.31
CA ARG A 64 -13.61 6.55 -17.14
C ARG A 64 -13.73 5.25 -16.39
N PHE A 65 -14.15 4.19 -17.05
CA PHE A 65 -14.43 2.89 -16.46
C PHE A 65 -13.67 1.79 -17.18
N THR A 66 -13.10 0.90 -16.40
CA THR A 66 -12.47 -0.34 -16.87
C THR A 66 -13.28 -1.58 -16.47
N ASP A 67 -14.31 -1.40 -15.67
CA ASP A 67 -15.27 -2.42 -15.25
C ASP A 67 -16.67 -2.07 -15.73
N LEU A 68 -17.34 -3.02 -16.42
CA LEU A 68 -18.65 -2.83 -17.00
C LEU A 68 -19.77 -2.70 -15.95
N VAL A 69 -19.60 -3.34 -14.80
CA VAL A 69 -20.59 -3.27 -13.71
C VAL A 69 -20.55 -1.89 -13.09
N GLU A 70 -19.34 -1.37 -12.79
CA GLU A 70 -19.16 0.00 -12.28
C GLU A 70 -19.72 1.04 -13.25
N TYR A 71 -19.45 0.88 -14.57
CA TYR A 71 -19.97 1.76 -15.60
C TYR A 71 -21.50 1.83 -15.61
N ASN A 72 -22.15 0.67 -15.58
CA ASN A 72 -23.61 0.60 -15.59
C ASN A 72 -24.22 1.15 -14.29
N LEU A 73 -23.61 0.86 -13.13
CA LEU A 73 -24.04 1.39 -11.84
C LEU A 73 -23.97 2.92 -11.80
N GLU A 74 -22.92 3.51 -12.36
CA GLU A 74 -22.81 4.98 -12.38
C GLU A 74 -23.85 5.62 -13.30
N ILE A 75 -24.17 5.00 -14.45
CA ILE A 75 -25.27 5.45 -15.32
C ILE A 75 -26.59 5.47 -14.56
N GLU A 76 -26.90 4.42 -13.81
CA GLU A 76 -28.11 4.34 -13.00
C GLU A 76 -28.12 5.41 -11.89
N ASN A 77 -27.01 5.57 -11.17
CA ASN A 77 -26.85 6.56 -10.12
C ASN A 77 -27.04 8.02 -10.65
N LEU A 78 -26.49 8.34 -11.80
CA LEU A 78 -26.64 9.68 -12.41
C LEU A 78 -28.08 9.92 -12.89
N ARG A 79 -28.77 8.90 -13.41
CA ARG A 79 -30.19 8.97 -13.79
C ARG A 79 -31.08 9.19 -12.56
N GLU A 80 -30.83 8.46 -11.47
CA GLU A 80 -31.59 8.63 -10.22
C GLU A 80 -31.45 10.03 -9.63
N LYS A 81 -30.28 10.64 -9.81
CA LYS A 81 -29.99 12.01 -9.34
C LYS A 81 -30.41 13.11 -10.31
N ASP A 82 -31.02 12.76 -11.43
CA ASP A 82 -31.44 13.70 -12.51
C ASP A 82 -30.28 14.60 -13.00
N ILE A 83 -29.08 14.01 -13.14
CA ILE A 83 -27.88 14.70 -13.62
C ILE A 83 -27.81 14.57 -15.14
N ASP A 84 -27.52 15.68 -15.83
CA ASP A 84 -27.33 15.70 -17.28
C ASP A 84 -25.95 15.14 -17.64
N PHE A 85 -25.94 14.04 -18.41
CA PHE A 85 -24.72 13.35 -18.83
C PHE A 85 -24.83 12.67 -20.17
N GLU A 86 -23.67 12.42 -20.79
CA GLU A 86 -23.52 11.58 -21.98
C GLU A 86 -22.68 10.35 -21.60
N ALA A 87 -23.14 9.18 -22.00
CA ALA A 87 -22.42 7.91 -21.77
C ALA A 87 -21.94 7.34 -23.10
N HIS A 88 -20.68 7.02 -23.19
CA HIS A 88 -20.03 6.44 -24.36
C HIS A 88 -19.59 5.02 -24.05
N ASP A 89 -20.15 4.03 -24.74
CA ASP A 89 -19.70 2.65 -24.67
C ASP A 89 -18.39 2.50 -25.46
N MET A 90 -17.35 2.03 -24.79
CA MET A 90 -16.02 1.80 -25.34
C MET A 90 -15.65 0.31 -25.33
N ALA A 91 -16.56 -0.56 -24.90
CA ALA A 91 -16.31 -2.00 -24.85
C ALA A 91 -15.92 -2.54 -26.24
N GLY A 92 -14.80 -3.26 -26.28
CA GLY A 92 -14.26 -3.84 -27.53
C GLY A 92 -13.42 -2.90 -28.40
N LEU A 93 -13.22 -1.65 -28.02
CA LEU A 93 -12.33 -0.73 -28.74
C LEU A 93 -10.84 -0.91 -28.39
N ASN A 94 -10.53 -1.69 -27.34
CA ASN A 94 -9.17 -1.94 -26.85
C ASN A 94 -8.39 -0.64 -26.59
N ILE A 95 -9.02 0.37 -26.04
CA ILE A 95 -8.41 1.64 -25.66
C ILE A 95 -7.83 1.47 -24.26
N PRO A 96 -6.50 1.55 -24.06
CA PRO A 96 -5.90 1.46 -22.73
C PRO A 96 -6.37 2.61 -21.84
N ALA A 97 -6.64 2.33 -20.55
CA ALA A 97 -7.07 3.36 -19.59
C ALA A 97 -5.95 4.38 -19.33
N VAL A 98 -4.70 3.93 -19.37
CA VAL A 98 -3.51 4.77 -19.24
C VAL A 98 -2.58 4.49 -20.42
N GLU A 99 -1.95 5.52 -20.96
CA GLU A 99 -0.93 5.36 -22.00
C GLU A 99 0.33 4.69 -21.41
N SER A 100 0.92 3.71 -22.13
CA SER A 100 2.19 3.11 -21.72
C SER A 100 3.36 4.06 -21.96
N GLY A 101 4.40 3.94 -21.15
CA GLY A 101 5.64 4.73 -21.26
C GLY A 101 6.11 5.26 -19.91
N ALA A 102 7.13 6.10 -19.95
CA ALA A 102 7.69 6.72 -18.76
C ALA A 102 7.15 8.14 -18.57
N PHE A 103 6.79 8.47 -17.35
CA PHE A 103 6.18 9.74 -17.00
C PHE A 103 6.90 10.36 -15.79
N PHE A 104 7.39 11.57 -15.99
CA PHE A 104 8.01 12.35 -14.93
C PHE A 104 6.91 13.07 -14.12
N CYS A 105 6.95 12.91 -12.80
CA CYS A 105 6.06 13.61 -11.89
C CYS A 105 6.57 15.04 -11.69
N GLY A 106 5.94 16.00 -12.34
CA GLY A 106 6.21 17.42 -12.21
C GLY A 106 5.52 18.06 -11.00
N SER A 107 5.74 19.35 -10.80
CA SER A 107 5.00 20.14 -9.80
C SER A 107 3.52 20.30 -10.16
N ILE A 108 3.18 20.13 -11.43
CA ILE A 108 1.81 20.17 -11.96
C ILE A 108 1.67 19.02 -12.94
N GLY A 109 1.11 17.89 -12.47
CA GLY A 109 0.81 16.72 -13.30
C GLY A 109 2.03 15.92 -13.75
N PHE A 110 1.85 15.16 -14.81
CA PHE A 110 2.84 14.23 -15.36
C PHE A 110 3.24 14.65 -16.78
N GLU A 111 4.51 14.50 -17.09
CA GLU A 111 5.08 14.73 -18.42
C GLU A 111 5.67 13.43 -18.95
N LYS A 112 5.28 13.02 -20.17
CA LYS A 112 5.86 11.86 -20.82
C LYS A 112 7.30 12.14 -21.22
N ILE A 113 8.21 11.25 -20.85
CA ILE A 113 9.66 11.39 -21.11
C ILE A 113 10.21 10.17 -21.82
N ASP A 114 11.36 10.34 -22.46
CA ASP A 114 12.20 9.24 -22.89
C ASP A 114 13.10 8.82 -21.72
N PHE A 115 12.91 7.61 -21.24
CA PHE A 115 13.56 7.11 -20.03
C PHE A 115 14.20 5.75 -20.28
N ASP A 116 15.49 5.66 -19.99
CA ASP A 116 16.26 4.44 -20.14
C ASP A 116 16.33 3.68 -18.80
N GLU A 117 15.45 2.69 -18.65
CA GLU A 117 15.37 1.87 -17.44
C GLU A 117 16.66 1.10 -17.16
N SER A 118 17.44 0.77 -18.19
CA SER A 118 18.71 0.05 -18.00
C SER A 118 19.74 0.83 -17.17
N ARG A 119 19.54 2.13 -17.06
CA ARG A 119 20.36 3.04 -16.26
C ARG A 119 19.85 3.22 -14.84
N THR A 120 18.68 2.65 -14.50
CA THR A 120 18.19 2.68 -13.13
C THR A 120 18.96 1.69 -12.26
N GLN A 121 19.28 2.11 -11.05
CA GLN A 121 19.86 1.22 -10.05
C GLN A 121 18.79 0.96 -8.99
N LYS A 122 18.55 -0.31 -8.66
CA LYS A 122 17.82 -0.63 -7.43
C LYS A 122 18.67 -0.12 -6.29
N PRO A 123 18.09 0.52 -5.26
CA PRO A 123 18.84 0.81 -4.06
C PRO A 123 19.48 -0.47 -3.52
N ASP A 124 20.80 -0.44 -3.27
CA ASP A 124 21.53 -1.61 -2.77
C ASP A 124 21.05 -2.04 -1.37
N ASN A 125 20.37 -1.12 -0.68
CA ASN A 125 19.81 -1.31 0.66
C ASN A 125 18.29 -1.60 0.68
N LEU A 126 17.71 -2.14 -0.38
CA LEU A 126 16.30 -2.51 -0.41
C LEU A 126 16.08 -3.89 0.20
N LEU A 127 15.30 -3.97 1.28
CA LEU A 127 14.88 -5.21 1.92
C LEU A 127 13.57 -5.71 1.31
N ARG A 128 13.53 -6.98 0.93
CA ARG A 128 12.29 -7.71 0.63
C ARG A 128 11.76 -8.29 1.94
N VAL A 129 10.56 -7.91 2.32
CA VAL A 129 9.96 -8.24 3.60
C VAL A 129 8.57 -8.81 3.44
N VAL A 130 8.05 -9.49 4.45
CA VAL A 130 6.63 -9.75 4.62
C VAL A 130 6.08 -8.71 5.59
N TYR A 131 5.13 -7.91 5.10
CA TYR A 131 4.52 -6.83 5.86
C TYR A 131 3.14 -7.22 6.38
N VAL A 132 2.85 -6.84 7.62
CA VAL A 132 1.62 -7.24 8.31
C VAL A 132 0.98 -6.03 8.99
N GLU A 133 -0.24 -5.73 8.59
CA GLU A 133 -1.06 -4.68 9.20
C GLU A 133 -2.18 -5.27 10.05
N PRO A 134 -2.67 -4.54 11.06
CA PRO A 134 -3.87 -4.95 11.78
C PRO A 134 -5.04 -5.20 10.81
N ASN A 135 -5.84 -6.23 11.10
CA ASN A 135 -7.05 -6.59 10.34
C ASN A 135 -6.84 -6.93 8.85
N ARG A 136 -5.62 -7.29 8.45
CA ARG A 136 -5.29 -7.62 7.06
C ARG A 136 -4.45 -8.87 6.92
N PRO A 137 -4.58 -9.59 5.80
CA PRO A 137 -3.60 -10.60 5.42
C PRO A 137 -2.21 -10.01 5.23
N ALA A 138 -1.18 -10.81 5.54
CA ALA A 138 0.20 -10.44 5.24
C ALA A 138 0.43 -10.33 3.72
N TYR A 139 1.38 -9.48 3.33
CA TYR A 139 1.74 -9.30 1.93
C TYR A 139 3.23 -9.00 1.73
N LYS A 140 3.71 -9.21 0.50
CA LYS A 140 5.10 -8.88 0.12
C LYS A 140 5.27 -7.37 0.04
N ALA A 141 6.34 -6.85 0.62
CA ALA A 141 6.69 -5.45 0.52
C ALA A 141 8.20 -5.28 0.35
N ALA A 142 8.61 -4.05 0.02
CA ALA A 142 10.00 -3.64 -0.02
C ALA A 142 10.19 -2.40 0.87
N VAL A 143 11.20 -2.44 1.74
CA VAL A 143 11.54 -1.34 2.66
C VAL A 143 13.01 -0.99 2.48
N LEU A 144 13.35 0.30 2.44
CA LEU A 144 14.75 0.72 2.45
C LEU A 144 15.38 0.44 3.82
N ASN A 145 16.57 -0.19 3.81
CA ASN A 145 17.31 -0.53 5.02
C ASN A 145 18.08 0.68 5.54
N ASP A 146 17.35 1.69 5.95
CA ASP A 146 17.84 2.82 6.73
C ASP A 146 16.85 3.15 7.84
N LEU A 147 17.33 3.78 8.89
CA LEU A 147 16.55 3.98 10.11
C LEU A 147 15.25 4.74 9.89
N ASP A 148 15.27 5.79 9.06
CA ASP A 148 14.09 6.63 8.82
C ASP A 148 12.97 5.85 8.12
N HIS A 149 13.31 5.00 7.14
CA HIS A 149 12.34 4.18 6.42
C HIS A 149 11.83 3.00 7.25
N LEU A 150 12.71 2.36 8.04
CA LEU A 150 12.32 1.30 8.97
C LEU A 150 11.36 1.83 10.03
N GLN A 151 11.66 2.99 10.63
CA GLN A 151 10.79 3.65 11.59
C GLN A 151 9.44 4.06 10.98
N LYS A 152 9.46 4.57 9.76
CA LYS A 152 8.24 4.91 9.02
C LYS A 152 7.39 3.68 8.71
N ALA A 153 8.03 2.54 8.41
CA ALA A 153 7.32 1.30 8.14
C ALA A 153 6.52 0.80 9.34
N VAL A 154 7.02 1.01 10.56
CA VAL A 154 6.33 0.58 11.79
C VAL A 154 5.61 1.72 12.52
N ASP A 155 5.58 2.91 11.94
CA ASP A 155 5.01 4.14 12.52
C ASP A 155 5.61 4.50 13.89
N GLY A 156 6.94 4.44 14.03
CA GLY A 156 7.65 4.86 15.24
C GLY A 156 9.01 4.21 15.45
N LEU A 157 9.48 4.17 16.68
CA LEU A 157 10.76 3.54 17.04
C LEU A 157 10.69 2.03 16.75
N ILE A 158 11.76 1.50 16.17
CA ILE A 158 11.83 0.07 15.84
C ILE A 158 12.23 -0.77 17.05
N GLU A 159 11.57 -1.91 17.23
CA GLU A 159 11.95 -3.00 18.11
C GLU A 159 12.14 -4.27 17.26
N PRO A 160 13.38 -4.79 17.11
CA PRO A 160 13.62 -6.06 16.45
C PRO A 160 13.42 -7.22 17.43
N ILE A 161 12.67 -8.23 17.01
CA ILE A 161 12.39 -9.46 17.77
C ILE A 161 12.92 -10.64 16.95
N CYS A 162 13.91 -11.36 17.46
CA CYS A 162 14.41 -12.56 16.81
C CYS A 162 13.37 -13.69 16.88
N LEU A 163 13.06 -14.29 15.76
CA LEU A 163 12.17 -15.43 15.65
C LEU A 163 12.94 -16.73 15.78
N GLU A 164 12.25 -17.83 16.09
CA GLU A 164 12.89 -19.14 16.36
C GLU A 164 13.66 -19.70 15.16
N ASP A 165 13.31 -19.30 13.96
CA ASP A 165 13.92 -19.72 12.69
C ASP A 165 15.05 -18.79 12.21
N GLY A 166 15.40 -17.76 13.00
CA GLY A 166 16.49 -16.84 12.72
C GLY A 166 16.09 -15.61 11.90
N ALA A 167 14.82 -15.49 11.50
CA ALA A 167 14.34 -14.23 10.92
C ALA A 167 14.05 -13.18 12.02
N ILE A 168 13.92 -11.93 11.62
CA ILE A 168 13.68 -10.82 12.52
C ILE A 168 12.30 -10.22 12.23
N LEU A 169 11.45 -10.14 13.25
CA LEU A 169 10.24 -9.36 13.24
C LEU A 169 10.57 -7.95 13.75
N VAL A 170 10.28 -6.93 12.96
CA VAL A 170 10.50 -5.54 13.33
C VAL A 170 9.15 -4.87 13.55
N CYS A 171 8.90 -4.39 14.76
CA CYS A 171 7.67 -3.73 15.16
C CYS A 171 7.95 -2.37 15.81
N ASN A 172 6.90 -1.67 16.22
CA ASN A 172 7.01 -0.41 16.92
C ASN A 172 7.18 -0.66 18.43
N ASP A 173 8.28 -0.19 19.00
CA ASP A 173 8.62 -0.31 20.44
C ASP A 173 7.55 0.28 21.37
N GLU A 174 6.91 1.36 20.94
CA GLU A 174 5.91 2.09 21.74
C GLU A 174 4.46 1.77 21.35
N ALA A 175 4.23 0.81 20.43
CA ALA A 175 2.91 0.56 19.86
C ALA A 175 1.81 0.35 20.91
N LYS A 176 2.09 -0.47 21.92
CA LYS A 176 1.13 -0.76 23.01
C LYS A 176 0.88 0.47 23.89
N LEU A 177 1.93 1.25 24.19
CA LEU A 177 1.83 2.49 24.98
C LEU A 177 1.01 3.56 24.24
N ARG A 178 1.19 3.63 22.92
CA ARG A 178 0.43 4.55 22.04
C ARG A 178 -1.00 4.10 21.81
N GLY A 179 -1.37 2.90 22.25
CA GLY A 179 -2.71 2.33 22.09
C GLY A 179 -3.00 1.95 20.64
N MET A 180 -1.96 1.57 19.88
CA MET A 180 -2.14 1.05 18.53
C MET A 180 -2.99 -0.21 18.54
N GLU A 181 -3.63 -0.50 17.43
CA GLU A 181 -4.50 -1.66 17.24
C GLU A 181 -3.70 -2.96 17.34
N GLY A 182 -4.27 -3.97 18.01
CA GLY A 182 -3.66 -5.30 18.06
C GLY A 182 -3.60 -5.93 16.67
N ASN A 183 -2.49 -6.62 16.36
CA ASN A 183 -2.23 -7.15 15.02
C ASN A 183 -2.19 -8.68 15.02
N ARG A 184 -1.22 -9.27 15.67
CA ARG A 184 -1.01 -10.73 15.73
C ARG A 184 -0.51 -11.14 17.11
N ARG A 185 -0.77 -12.42 17.47
CA ARG A 185 -0.13 -13.04 18.64
C ARG A 185 1.21 -13.64 18.25
N LEU A 186 2.20 -13.41 19.09
CA LEU A 186 3.52 -14.01 18.99
C LEU A 186 3.81 -14.75 20.31
N GLY A 187 3.56 -16.05 20.34
CA GLY A 187 3.59 -16.83 21.59
C GLY A 187 2.54 -16.31 22.58
N ASP A 188 2.98 -15.96 23.78
CA ASP A 188 2.10 -15.41 24.83
C ASP A 188 1.94 -13.89 24.77
N SER A 189 2.59 -13.22 23.81
CA SER A 189 2.57 -11.76 23.65
C SER A 189 1.74 -11.32 22.44
N VAL A 190 1.30 -10.07 22.45
CA VAL A 190 0.57 -9.41 21.37
C VAL A 190 1.47 -8.39 20.68
N ILE A 191 1.54 -8.43 19.36
CA ILE A 191 2.11 -7.35 18.56
C ILE A 191 0.99 -6.35 18.23
N ALA A 192 1.22 -5.09 18.53
CA ALA A 192 0.32 -3.99 18.18
C ALA A 192 0.91 -3.12 17.06
N GLY A 193 0.06 -2.51 16.26
CA GLY A 193 0.47 -1.72 15.11
C GLY A 193 1.01 -2.56 13.94
N PRO A 194 1.49 -1.92 12.87
CA PRO A 194 2.12 -2.60 11.76
C PRO A 194 3.48 -3.16 12.14
N PHE A 195 3.85 -4.27 11.51
CA PHE A 195 5.19 -4.84 11.61
C PHE A 195 5.61 -5.50 10.29
N PHE A 196 6.89 -5.80 10.15
CA PHE A 196 7.38 -6.59 9.04
C PHE A 196 8.36 -7.66 9.51
N VAL A 197 8.51 -8.70 8.69
CA VAL A 197 9.51 -9.75 8.90
C VAL A 197 10.57 -9.65 7.81
N CYS A 198 11.84 -9.65 8.21
CA CYS A 198 13.01 -9.64 7.35
C CYS A 198 13.99 -10.73 7.78
N GLY A 199 15.01 -10.98 6.97
CA GLY A 199 16.13 -11.84 7.30
C GLY A 199 17.19 -11.13 8.15
N GLU A 200 18.22 -11.88 8.54
CA GLU A 200 19.40 -11.42 9.27
C GLU A 200 20.66 -11.76 8.47
N ASP A 201 21.61 -10.82 8.43
CA ASP A 201 22.97 -11.05 7.90
C ASP A 201 24.00 -10.41 8.86
N GLY A 202 24.44 -11.18 9.82
CA GLY A 202 25.31 -10.73 10.90
C GLY A 202 24.60 -9.75 11.83
N ASP A 203 24.99 -8.49 11.82
CA ASP A 203 24.40 -7.43 12.66
C ASP A 203 23.38 -6.57 11.85
N ASP A 204 23.16 -6.89 10.56
CA ASP A 204 22.32 -6.12 9.65
C ASP A 204 21.02 -6.86 9.28
N PHE A 205 19.99 -6.11 8.91
CA PHE A 205 18.80 -6.68 8.32
C PHE A 205 19.05 -7.11 6.87
N ALA A 206 18.50 -8.25 6.50
CA ALA A 206 18.59 -8.82 5.16
C ALA A 206 17.21 -9.04 4.53
N SER A 207 17.19 -9.23 3.21
CA SER A 207 15.98 -9.64 2.51
C SER A 207 15.64 -11.10 2.84
N LEU A 208 14.35 -11.40 3.03
CA LEU A 208 13.87 -12.78 3.06
C LEU A 208 14.16 -13.48 1.73
N THR A 209 14.44 -14.77 1.81
CA THR A 209 14.41 -15.67 0.66
C THR A 209 12.98 -15.90 0.17
N ASP A 210 12.82 -16.48 -1.00
CA ASP A 210 11.49 -16.77 -1.53
C ASP A 210 10.75 -17.83 -0.68
N GLU A 211 11.49 -18.79 -0.10
CA GLU A 211 10.95 -19.83 0.78
C GLU A 211 10.47 -19.24 2.12
N GLU A 212 11.30 -18.41 2.76
CA GLU A 212 10.93 -17.69 3.98
C GLU A 212 9.74 -16.76 3.75
N THR A 213 9.75 -16.03 2.62
CA THR A 213 8.63 -15.16 2.22
C THR A 213 7.33 -15.96 2.13
N ALA A 214 7.34 -17.12 1.47
CA ALA A 214 6.15 -17.95 1.36
C ALA A 214 5.66 -18.47 2.74
N SER A 215 6.59 -18.88 3.60
CA SER A 215 6.28 -19.35 4.95
C SER A 215 5.63 -18.27 5.81
N TYR A 216 6.17 -17.03 5.78
CA TYR A 216 5.62 -15.93 6.58
C TYR A 216 4.31 -15.38 6.03
N LEU A 217 4.11 -15.41 4.71
CA LEU A 217 2.82 -15.08 4.12
C LEU A 217 1.73 -16.07 4.58
N GLU A 218 2.05 -17.36 4.64
CA GLU A 218 1.14 -18.39 5.16
C GLU A 218 0.90 -18.21 6.67
N ARG A 219 1.98 -18.01 7.45
CA ARG A 219 1.90 -17.83 8.92
C ARG A 219 1.00 -16.68 9.33
N PHE A 220 1.03 -15.56 8.61
CA PHE A 220 0.28 -14.35 8.92
C PHE A 220 -0.87 -14.06 7.94
N ALA A 221 -1.31 -15.09 7.18
CA ALA A 221 -2.38 -14.96 6.19
C ALA A 221 -3.69 -14.47 6.80
N GLU A 222 -4.04 -15.03 7.97
CA GLU A 222 -5.32 -14.73 8.62
C GLU A 222 -5.15 -13.58 9.62
N PRO A 223 -5.94 -12.49 9.48
CA PRO A 223 -6.00 -11.45 10.49
C PRO A 223 -6.55 -11.99 11.81
N GLU A 224 -6.01 -11.50 12.91
CA GLU A 224 -6.48 -11.86 14.25
C GLU A 224 -7.29 -10.73 14.88
N GLU A 225 -8.42 -11.07 15.51
CA GLU A 225 -9.16 -10.13 16.32
C GLU A 225 -8.51 -10.04 17.70
N ILE A 226 -7.90 -8.89 17.99
CA ILE A 226 -7.23 -8.60 19.26
C ILE A 226 -7.83 -7.33 19.85
N SER A 227 -8.45 -7.47 21.01
CA SER A 227 -9.08 -6.33 21.68
C SER A 227 -8.05 -5.40 22.31
N GLN A 228 -8.39 -4.12 22.45
CA GLN A 228 -7.57 -3.15 23.20
C GLN A 228 -7.35 -3.55 24.66
N ALA A 229 -8.24 -4.36 25.23
CA ALA A 229 -8.07 -4.89 26.57
C ALA A 229 -6.92 -5.91 26.63
N GLU A 230 -6.79 -6.78 25.61
CA GLU A 230 -5.68 -7.72 25.50
C GLU A 230 -4.35 -6.99 25.29
N VAL A 231 -4.31 -5.99 24.38
CA VAL A 231 -3.11 -5.16 24.16
C VAL A 231 -2.64 -4.51 25.47
N ARG A 232 -3.56 -3.97 26.26
CA ARG A 232 -3.25 -3.36 27.57
C ARG A 232 -2.82 -4.38 28.63
N ALA A 233 -3.43 -5.54 28.64
CA ALA A 233 -3.07 -6.61 29.59
C ALA A 233 -1.64 -7.12 29.34
N ASP A 234 -1.24 -7.18 28.09
CA ASP A 234 0.09 -7.63 27.66
C ASP A 234 1.21 -6.64 28.05
N MET A 235 0.90 -5.36 28.29
CA MET A 235 1.87 -4.38 28.83
C MET A 235 2.31 -4.66 30.27
N GLY A 236 1.64 -5.53 30.99
CA GLY A 236 1.96 -5.89 32.36
C GLY A 236 1.79 -4.78 33.42
N PHE A 237 1.14 -3.65 33.06
CA PHE A 237 0.87 -2.57 34.02
C PHE A 237 -0.35 -2.87 34.88
N VAL A 238 -0.15 -3.17 36.14
CA VAL A 238 -1.23 -3.16 37.14
C VAL A 238 -1.31 -1.75 37.74
N ILE A 239 -2.32 -0.99 37.35
CA ILE A 239 -2.60 0.31 37.97
C ILE A 239 -3.24 0.05 39.32
N TYR A 240 -2.49 0.17 40.40
CA TYR A 240 -3.06 0.24 41.75
C TYR A 240 -3.71 1.61 41.92
N GLY A 241 -5.04 1.64 41.85
CA GLY A 241 -5.80 2.85 42.17
C GLY A 241 -5.60 3.21 43.66
N PHE A 242 -4.94 4.32 43.92
CA PHE A 242 -4.99 4.95 45.24
C PHE A 242 -6.40 5.47 45.45
N ARG A 243 -7.16 4.80 46.34
CA ARG A 243 -8.35 5.39 46.93
C ARG A 243 -7.87 6.36 47.99
N GLY A 244 -8.01 7.67 47.74
CA GLY A 244 -7.95 8.71 48.76
C GLY A 244 -9.25 8.80 49.51
#